data_362175d3327a463ebbe7a941c0bd5453
#
_entry.id   362175d3327a463ebbe7a941c0bd5453
#
_cell.length_a   1.000
_cell.length_b   1.000
_cell.length_c   1.000
_cell.angle_alpha   90.00
_cell.angle_beta   90.00
_cell.angle_gamma   90.00
#
_symmetry.space_group_name_H-M   'P 1'
#
loop_
_entity.id
_entity.type
_entity.pdbx_description
1 polymer ?
#
loop_
_entity_poly.entity_id
_entity_poly.type
_entity_poly.pdbx_seq_one_letter_code
_entity_poly.pdbx_strand_id
1 'polypeptide(L)'
;KPEDVPLQVYKPLRNKYMDEMFKIIRARHGGYNVPKHSTAREVIRLRREGKHVVIGLITDQSPNRNEAHHWTTFLNQDTVFMDGGERIARMMNYPVFYCELEKRGRGYCKAYFDLLTETPKQTAEGEITELFVRRLEQTIRRAPAYWFWSHKRWKLTREDLKKQHE
;
A
#
# COMPACT_ATOMS: atom_id res chain seq x y z
N LYS A 1 11.75 -18.43 4.83
CA LYS A 1 11.55 -19.84 4.49
C LYS A 1 11.41 -19.98 2.97
N PRO A 2 11.82 -21.09 2.32
CA PRO A 2 11.80 -21.22 0.86
C PRO A 2 10.40 -21.23 0.22
N GLU A 3 9.35 -21.21 1.01
CA GLU A 3 7.93 -21.26 0.57
C GLU A 3 7.21 -19.93 0.65
N ASP A 4 7.88 -18.86 1.15
CA ASP A 4 7.28 -17.55 1.25
C ASP A 4 7.30 -16.86 -0.12
N VAL A 5 6.14 -16.37 -0.58
CA VAL A 5 5.98 -15.68 -1.87
C VAL A 5 5.88 -14.17 -1.62
N PRO A 6 6.92 -13.39 -1.93
CA PRO A 6 6.86 -11.93 -1.85
C PRO A 6 6.07 -11.36 -3.04
N LEU A 7 4.85 -10.90 -2.79
CA LEU A 7 4.01 -10.25 -3.78
C LEU A 7 4.33 -8.76 -3.87
N GLN A 8 4.58 -8.29 -5.08
CA GLN A 8 4.74 -6.88 -5.40
C GLN A 8 3.55 -6.42 -6.24
N VAL A 9 2.66 -5.67 -5.60
CA VAL A 9 1.48 -5.14 -6.27
C VAL A 9 1.87 -3.93 -7.11
N TYR A 10 1.49 -3.94 -8.39
CA TYR A 10 1.81 -2.86 -9.30
C TYR A 10 0.65 -2.49 -10.23
N LYS A 11 0.70 -1.27 -10.76
CA LYS A 11 -0.19 -0.81 -11.82
C LYS A 11 0.50 -1.01 -13.16
N PRO A 12 -0.06 -1.82 -14.10
CA PRO A 12 0.49 -1.99 -15.43
C PRO A 12 0.64 -0.65 -16.17
N LEU A 13 1.74 -0.48 -16.88
CA LEU A 13 2.02 0.71 -17.65
C LEU A 13 1.44 0.61 -19.06
N ARG A 14 1.08 1.76 -19.65
CA ARG A 14 0.59 1.80 -21.05
C ARG A 14 1.64 1.42 -22.05
N ASN A 15 2.90 1.81 -21.83
CA ASN A 15 4.03 1.43 -22.65
C ASN A 15 4.46 0.00 -22.29
N LYS A 16 4.26 -0.95 -23.20
CA LYS A 16 4.53 -2.38 -22.99
C LYS A 16 6.00 -2.68 -22.70
N TYR A 17 6.93 -1.97 -23.35
CA TYR A 17 8.36 -2.16 -23.14
C TYR A 17 8.81 -1.70 -21.77
N MET A 18 8.31 -0.56 -21.33
CA MET A 18 8.56 -0.05 -19.98
C MET A 18 7.93 -0.95 -18.92
N ASP A 19 6.72 -1.46 -19.17
CA ASP A 19 6.04 -2.38 -18.25
C ASP A 19 6.87 -3.65 -18.05
N GLU A 20 7.35 -4.24 -19.14
CA GLU A 20 8.18 -5.45 -19.09
C GLU A 20 9.52 -5.19 -18.39
N MET A 21 10.20 -4.10 -18.73
CA MET A 21 11.43 -3.70 -18.06
C MET A 21 11.25 -3.58 -16.55
N PHE A 22 10.18 -2.91 -16.10
CA PHE A 22 9.91 -2.77 -14.67
C PHE A 22 9.52 -4.08 -13.99
N LYS A 23 8.84 -4.99 -14.68
CA LYS A 23 8.58 -6.34 -14.16
C LYS A 23 9.88 -7.11 -13.91
N ILE A 24 10.82 -7.07 -14.86
CA ILE A 24 12.13 -7.71 -14.72
C ILE A 24 12.88 -7.11 -13.51
N ILE A 25 12.93 -5.78 -13.41
CA ILE A 25 13.61 -5.10 -12.30
C ILE A 25 13.01 -5.51 -10.95
N ARG A 26 11.68 -5.53 -10.82
CA ARG A 26 10.99 -5.93 -9.60
C ARG A 26 11.19 -7.40 -9.24
N ALA A 27 11.21 -8.29 -10.24
CA ALA A 27 11.39 -9.71 -10.03
C ALA A 27 12.84 -10.11 -9.70
N ARG A 28 13.81 -9.21 -9.90
CA ARG A 28 15.25 -9.49 -9.77
C ARG A 28 15.66 -10.11 -8.43
N HIS A 29 14.92 -9.83 -7.38
CA HIS A 29 15.19 -10.34 -6.02
C HIS A 29 14.12 -11.35 -5.57
N GLY A 30 13.53 -12.11 -6.49
CA GLY A 30 12.52 -13.13 -6.19
C GLY A 30 11.11 -12.59 -5.97
N GLY A 31 10.86 -11.30 -6.24
CA GLY A 31 9.53 -10.71 -6.15
C GLY A 31 8.57 -11.24 -7.22
N TYR A 32 7.36 -11.60 -6.80
CA TYR A 32 6.28 -12.02 -7.70
C TYR A 32 5.38 -10.81 -8.03
N ASN A 33 5.40 -10.38 -9.28
CA ASN A 33 4.65 -9.20 -9.73
C ASN A 33 3.16 -9.52 -9.92
N VAL A 34 2.29 -8.79 -9.23
CA VAL A 34 0.84 -8.96 -9.33
C VAL A 34 0.18 -7.65 -9.75
N PRO A 35 -0.58 -7.63 -10.86
CA PRO A 35 -1.39 -6.48 -11.22
C PRO A 35 -2.40 -6.15 -10.13
N LYS A 36 -2.54 -4.87 -9.80
CA LYS A 36 -3.39 -4.38 -8.72
C LYS A 36 -4.82 -4.96 -8.74
N HIS A 37 -5.44 -5.03 -9.92
CA HIS A 37 -6.81 -5.52 -10.08
C HIS A 37 -6.98 -7.03 -9.83
N SER A 38 -5.91 -7.82 -9.84
CA SER A 38 -5.92 -9.26 -9.61
C SER A 38 -5.37 -9.68 -8.25
N THR A 39 -4.91 -8.72 -7.43
CA THR A 39 -4.21 -9.00 -6.16
C THR A 39 -5.00 -9.92 -5.24
N ALA A 40 -6.26 -9.60 -4.95
CA ALA A 40 -7.08 -10.42 -4.04
C ALA A 40 -7.25 -11.87 -4.55
N ARG A 41 -7.51 -12.04 -5.86
CA ARG A 41 -7.63 -13.36 -6.49
C ARG A 41 -6.35 -14.17 -6.35
N GLU A 42 -5.22 -13.52 -6.59
CA GLU A 42 -3.92 -14.18 -6.54
C GLU A 42 -3.53 -14.60 -5.13
N VAL A 43 -3.79 -13.75 -4.13
CA VAL A 43 -3.58 -14.09 -2.72
C VAL A 43 -4.42 -15.29 -2.30
N ILE A 44 -5.70 -15.34 -2.70
CA ILE A 44 -6.59 -16.47 -2.43
C ILE A 44 -6.05 -17.74 -3.09
N ARG A 45 -5.59 -17.67 -4.35
CA ARG A 45 -5.02 -18.79 -5.08
C ARG A 45 -3.81 -19.37 -4.35
N LEU A 46 -2.83 -18.53 -4.03
CA LEU A 46 -1.60 -18.92 -3.34
C LEU A 46 -1.87 -19.54 -1.96
N ARG A 47 -2.83 -18.97 -1.22
CA ARG A 47 -3.26 -19.54 0.07
C ARG A 47 -3.84 -20.94 -0.08
N ARG A 48 -4.67 -21.17 -1.12
CA ARG A 48 -5.22 -22.51 -1.41
C ARG A 48 -4.13 -23.54 -1.77
N GLU A 49 -3.03 -23.07 -2.34
CA GLU A 49 -1.83 -23.88 -2.62
C GLU A 49 -0.93 -24.08 -1.40
N GLY A 50 -1.36 -23.63 -0.21
CA GLY A 50 -0.56 -23.76 1.03
C GLY A 50 0.66 -22.86 1.11
N LYS A 51 0.76 -21.84 0.23
CA LYS A 51 1.89 -20.91 0.21
C LYS A 51 1.68 -19.76 1.19
N HIS A 52 2.74 -19.35 1.85
CA HIS A 52 2.78 -18.14 2.66
C HIS A 52 3.04 -16.93 1.76
N VAL A 53 2.34 -15.83 2.00
CA VAL A 53 2.39 -14.64 1.14
C VAL A 53 2.79 -13.43 1.97
N VAL A 54 3.78 -12.69 1.49
CA VAL A 54 4.13 -11.36 2.00
C VAL A 54 3.77 -10.34 0.93
N ILE A 55 2.90 -9.39 1.25
CA ILE A 55 2.37 -8.43 0.28
C ILE A 55 2.96 -7.05 0.56
N GLY A 56 3.73 -6.53 -0.40
CA GLY A 56 4.19 -5.13 -0.38
C GLY A 56 3.17 -4.21 -1.04
N LEU A 57 2.66 -3.23 -0.29
CA LEU A 57 1.70 -2.24 -0.76
C LEU A 57 2.26 -0.82 -0.57
N ILE A 58 2.14 0.01 -1.60
CA ILE A 58 2.44 1.45 -1.56
C ILE A 58 1.11 2.18 -1.45
N THR A 59 0.78 2.70 -0.27
CA THR A 59 -0.55 3.26 0.04
C THR A 59 -0.53 4.73 0.45
N ASP A 60 0.64 5.36 0.49
CA ASP A 60 0.82 6.78 0.81
C ASP A 60 0.40 7.74 -0.32
N GLN A 61 0.26 7.24 -1.54
CA GLN A 61 -0.12 8.01 -2.71
C GLN A 61 -1.64 8.22 -2.80
N SER A 62 -2.05 9.22 -3.60
CA SER A 62 -3.47 9.48 -3.84
C SER A 62 -4.13 8.33 -4.58
N PRO A 63 -5.29 7.83 -4.11
CA PRO A 63 -6.04 6.78 -4.80
C PRO A 63 -6.59 7.24 -6.14
N ASN A 64 -7.03 6.28 -6.95
CA ASN A 64 -7.97 6.58 -8.04
C ASN A 64 -9.36 6.83 -7.44
N ARG A 65 -10.26 7.49 -8.19
CA ARG A 65 -11.64 7.79 -7.72
C ARG A 65 -12.39 6.56 -7.19
N ASN A 66 -12.29 5.44 -7.89
CA ASN A 66 -12.96 4.16 -7.53
C ASN A 66 -12.34 3.44 -6.33
N GLU A 67 -11.29 3.98 -5.73
CA GLU A 67 -10.55 3.40 -4.59
C GLU A 67 -10.50 4.38 -3.42
N ALA A 68 -11.19 5.50 -3.56
CA ALA A 68 -11.21 6.61 -2.62
C ALA A 68 -12.33 6.40 -1.59
N HIS A 69 -12.10 5.51 -0.60
CA HIS A 69 -13.14 5.14 0.35
C HIS A 69 -12.93 5.67 1.76
N HIS A 70 -11.70 5.73 2.24
CA HIS A 70 -11.41 6.16 3.61
C HIS A 70 -10.99 7.64 3.66
N TRP A 71 -11.85 8.49 4.23
CA TRP A 71 -11.60 9.90 4.43
C TRP A 71 -11.18 10.18 5.86
N THR A 72 -10.06 10.89 6.03
CA THR A 72 -9.54 11.31 7.33
C THR A 72 -8.73 12.60 7.22
N THR A 73 -8.47 13.24 8.34
CA THR A 73 -7.53 14.37 8.39
C THR A 73 -6.11 13.84 8.31
N PHE A 74 -5.33 14.32 7.35
CA PHE A 74 -3.93 13.98 7.16
C PHE A 74 -3.11 15.24 6.88
N LEU A 75 -2.10 15.50 7.69
CA LEU A 75 -1.30 16.74 7.66
C LEU A 75 -2.19 18.01 7.63
N ASN A 76 -3.18 18.04 8.49
CA ASN A 76 -4.19 19.11 8.65
C ASN A 76 -5.08 19.34 7.41
N GLN A 77 -5.20 18.37 6.52
CA GLN A 77 -6.06 18.45 5.33
C GLN A 77 -6.99 17.25 5.25
N ASP A 78 -8.24 17.47 4.81
CA ASP A 78 -9.18 16.38 4.51
C ASP A 78 -8.64 15.57 3.34
N THR A 79 -8.38 14.29 3.57
CA THR A 79 -7.59 13.47 2.67
C THR A 79 -8.20 12.09 2.54
N VAL A 80 -8.30 11.61 1.31
CA VAL A 80 -8.78 10.26 1.04
C VAL A 80 -7.63 9.28 0.90
N PHE A 81 -7.83 8.09 1.47
CA PHE A 81 -6.93 6.94 1.36
C PHE A 81 -7.63 5.74 0.71
N MET A 82 -6.84 4.86 0.13
CA MET A 82 -7.32 3.57 -0.35
C MET A 82 -7.33 2.55 0.79
N ASP A 83 -8.40 1.79 0.88
CA ASP A 83 -8.63 0.75 1.90
C ASP A 83 -8.31 -0.68 1.41
N GLY A 84 -7.90 -0.83 0.15
CA GLY A 84 -7.72 -2.15 -0.47
C GLY A 84 -6.76 -3.08 0.29
N GLY A 85 -5.71 -2.52 0.91
CA GLY A 85 -4.76 -3.27 1.75
C GLY A 85 -5.44 -3.81 3.01
N GLU A 86 -6.20 -2.98 3.71
CA GLU A 86 -6.98 -3.37 4.87
C GLU A 86 -7.99 -4.47 4.55
N ARG A 87 -8.74 -4.31 3.45
CA ARG A 87 -9.73 -5.31 3.01
C ARG A 87 -9.10 -6.68 2.76
N ILE A 88 -7.92 -6.72 2.12
CA ILE A 88 -7.15 -7.98 1.92
C ILE A 88 -6.69 -8.54 3.26
N ALA A 89 -6.12 -7.71 4.14
CA ALA A 89 -5.62 -8.13 5.44
C ALA A 89 -6.74 -8.73 6.30
N ARG A 90 -7.91 -8.06 6.38
CA ARG A 90 -9.08 -8.56 7.12
C ARG A 90 -9.63 -9.86 6.52
N MET A 91 -9.78 -9.94 5.18
CA MET A 91 -10.26 -11.14 4.50
C MET A 91 -9.37 -12.36 4.75
N MET A 92 -8.06 -12.17 4.73
CA MET A 92 -7.09 -13.25 4.88
C MET A 92 -6.65 -13.48 6.34
N ASN A 93 -6.93 -12.54 7.22
CA ASN A 93 -6.42 -12.46 8.60
C ASN A 93 -4.89 -12.45 8.64
N TYR A 94 -4.26 -11.66 7.76
CA TYR A 94 -2.82 -11.51 7.71
C TYR A 94 -2.37 -10.34 8.59
N PRO A 95 -1.37 -10.52 9.46
CA PRO A 95 -0.79 -9.42 10.23
C PRO A 95 -0.36 -8.27 9.34
N VAL A 96 -0.55 -7.05 9.81
CA VAL A 96 -0.23 -5.83 9.06
C VAL A 96 0.91 -5.09 9.74
N PHE A 97 1.93 -4.79 8.95
CA PHE A 97 3.09 -4.01 9.38
C PHE A 97 3.19 -2.72 8.58
N TYR A 98 3.56 -1.66 9.26
CA TYR A 98 4.03 -0.44 8.63
C TYR A 98 5.52 -0.58 8.35
N CYS A 99 5.93 -0.37 7.10
CA CYS A 99 7.34 -0.39 6.71
C CYS A 99 7.83 1.04 6.50
N GLU A 100 8.84 1.43 7.25
CA GLU A 100 9.51 2.70 7.11
C GLU A 100 10.95 2.53 6.63
N LEU A 101 11.36 3.36 5.65
CA LEU A 101 12.74 3.42 5.19
C LEU A 101 13.40 4.69 5.72
N GLU A 102 14.39 4.53 6.58
CA GLU A 102 15.21 5.63 7.09
C GLU A 102 16.54 5.71 6.32
N LYS A 103 16.84 6.88 5.78
CA LYS A 103 18.14 7.13 5.13
C LYS A 103 19.25 7.23 6.18
N ARG A 104 20.28 6.41 6.07
CA ARG A 104 21.47 6.41 6.94
C ARG A 104 22.70 7.06 6.31
N GLY A 105 22.70 7.17 4.97
CA GLY A 105 23.78 7.78 4.21
C GLY A 105 23.52 7.67 2.71
N ARG A 106 24.45 8.09 1.88
CA ARG A 106 24.33 7.94 0.42
C ARG A 106 24.33 6.45 0.03
N GLY A 107 23.22 5.97 -0.53
CA GLY A 107 23.06 4.56 -0.91
C GLY A 107 22.71 3.59 0.23
N TYR A 108 22.58 4.08 1.48
CA TYR A 108 22.28 3.24 2.64
C TYR A 108 20.95 3.65 3.28
N CYS A 109 20.05 2.69 3.40
CA CYS A 109 18.77 2.84 4.10
C CYS A 109 18.61 1.71 5.13
N LYS A 110 17.90 2.00 6.21
CA LYS A 110 17.45 1.00 7.19
C LYS A 110 15.95 0.88 7.12
N ALA A 111 15.46 -0.35 6.97
CA ALA A 111 14.03 -0.65 7.01
C ALA A 111 13.62 -0.99 8.45
N TYR A 112 12.53 -0.39 8.90
CA TYR A 112 11.86 -0.69 10.16
C TYR A 112 10.47 -1.22 9.87
N PHE A 113 10.03 -2.20 10.66
CA PHE A 113 8.72 -2.79 10.54
C PHE A 113 8.01 -2.68 11.88
N ASP A 114 6.97 -1.85 11.93
CA ASP A 114 6.13 -1.67 13.11
C ASP A 114 4.82 -2.44 12.92
N LEU A 115 4.49 -3.30 13.87
CA LEU A 115 3.24 -4.04 13.84
C LEU A 115 2.05 -3.10 14.05
N LEU A 116 1.13 -3.05 13.11
CA LEU A 116 -0.13 -2.32 13.23
C LEU A 116 -1.22 -3.18 13.86
N THR A 117 -1.34 -4.44 13.44
CA THR A 117 -2.27 -5.42 14.03
C THR A 117 -1.87 -6.85 13.68
N GLU A 118 -2.02 -7.77 14.63
CA GLU A 118 -1.88 -9.21 14.42
C GLU A 118 -3.19 -9.86 13.98
N THR A 119 -4.32 -9.27 14.34
CA THR A 119 -5.66 -9.84 14.17
C THR A 119 -6.60 -8.92 13.37
N PRO A 120 -6.33 -8.70 12.07
CA PRO A 120 -7.11 -7.76 11.25
C PRO A 120 -8.61 -8.02 11.22
N LYS A 121 -9.04 -9.27 11.36
CA LYS A 121 -10.48 -9.60 11.41
C LYS A 121 -11.21 -9.02 12.60
N GLN A 122 -10.51 -8.72 13.68
CA GLN A 122 -11.08 -8.17 14.92
C GLN A 122 -11.11 -6.64 14.92
N THR A 123 -10.44 -5.99 13.96
CA THR A 123 -10.45 -4.54 13.85
C THR A 123 -11.75 -4.04 13.22
N ALA A 124 -12.14 -2.81 13.57
CA ALA A 124 -13.24 -2.12 12.90
C ALA A 124 -12.87 -1.78 11.43
N GLU A 125 -13.87 -1.49 10.62
CA GLU A 125 -13.64 -1.03 9.25
C GLU A 125 -12.99 0.36 9.25
N GLY A 126 -11.92 0.51 8.46
CA GLY A 126 -11.10 1.72 8.38
C GLY A 126 -10.05 1.86 9.48
N GLU A 127 -10.07 1.03 10.53
CA GLU A 127 -9.15 1.13 11.66
C GLU A 127 -7.69 0.90 11.25
N ILE A 128 -7.43 -0.13 10.44
CA ILE A 128 -6.05 -0.42 9.98
C ILE A 128 -5.55 0.70 9.08
N THR A 129 -6.41 1.22 8.21
CA THR A 129 -6.09 2.36 7.37
C THR A 129 -5.78 3.60 8.21
N GLU A 130 -6.55 3.86 9.28
CA GLU A 130 -6.30 4.98 10.19
C GLU A 130 -4.97 4.82 10.95
N LEU A 131 -4.67 3.63 11.48
CA LEU A 131 -3.38 3.33 12.12
C LEU A 131 -2.21 3.61 11.16
N PHE A 132 -2.32 3.17 9.91
CA PHE A 132 -1.34 3.45 8.87
C PHE A 132 -1.18 4.96 8.65
N VAL A 133 -2.29 5.70 8.52
CA VAL A 133 -2.28 7.16 8.29
C VAL A 133 -1.59 7.89 9.42
N ARG A 134 -1.91 7.57 10.68
CA ARG A 134 -1.27 8.19 11.86
C ARG A 134 0.23 7.89 11.89
N ARG A 135 0.62 6.68 11.57
CA ARG A 135 2.03 6.29 11.54
C ARG A 135 2.79 7.00 10.40
N LEU A 136 2.17 7.12 9.23
CA LEU A 136 2.71 7.87 8.09
C LEU A 136 2.92 9.35 8.43
N GLU A 137 1.95 10.00 9.09
CA GLU A 137 2.11 11.39 9.56
C GLU A 137 3.32 11.56 10.47
N GLN A 138 3.51 10.65 11.43
CA GLN A 138 4.66 10.68 12.34
C GLN A 138 5.98 10.58 11.57
N THR A 139 6.07 9.66 10.59
CA THR A 139 7.22 9.50 9.72
C THR A 139 7.54 10.78 8.95
N ILE A 140 6.51 11.39 8.34
CA ILE A 140 6.68 12.62 7.55
C ILE A 140 7.07 13.80 8.44
N ARG A 141 6.43 13.97 9.60
CA ARG A 141 6.76 15.07 10.53
C ARG A 141 8.17 14.96 11.08
N ARG A 142 8.67 13.74 11.29
CA ARG A 142 10.05 13.50 11.76
C ARG A 142 11.08 13.81 10.68
N ALA A 143 10.82 13.49 9.41
CA ALA A 143 11.77 13.63 8.32
C ALA A 143 11.11 14.11 7.02
N PRO A 144 10.56 15.35 7.00
CA PRO A 144 9.71 15.83 5.91
C PRO A 144 10.42 15.90 4.56
N ALA A 145 11.75 16.09 4.55
CA ALA A 145 12.55 16.18 3.33
C ALA A 145 12.56 14.87 2.51
N TYR A 146 12.20 13.75 3.10
CA TYR A 146 12.26 12.43 2.43
C TYR A 146 10.92 11.92 1.94
N TRP A 147 9.81 12.64 2.17
CA TRP A 147 8.54 12.28 1.56
C TRP A 147 8.41 12.80 0.14
N PHE A 148 7.67 12.09 -0.70
CA PHE A 148 7.54 12.38 -2.12
C PHE A 148 6.58 13.55 -2.39
N TRP A 149 6.96 14.78 -2.02
CA TRP A 149 6.16 16.00 -2.16
C TRP A 149 5.78 16.35 -3.60
N SER A 150 6.52 15.90 -4.60
CA SER A 150 6.17 16.11 -6.01
C SER A 150 4.95 15.30 -6.46
N HIS A 151 4.52 14.29 -5.68
CA HIS A 151 3.26 13.61 -5.91
C HIS A 151 2.09 14.51 -5.48
N LYS A 152 1.14 14.76 -6.40
CA LYS A 152 -0.07 15.53 -6.11
C LYS A 152 -1.00 14.73 -5.18
N ARG A 153 -0.74 14.74 -3.86
CA ARG A 153 -1.44 13.93 -2.87
C ARG A 153 -2.91 14.32 -2.73
N TRP A 154 -3.19 15.62 -2.69
CA TRP A 154 -4.53 16.19 -2.49
C TRP A 154 -5.19 16.58 -3.83
N LYS A 155 -5.21 15.66 -4.78
CA LYS A 155 -5.85 15.87 -6.09
C LYS A 155 -7.35 15.54 -6.10
N LEU A 156 -7.85 14.84 -5.09
CA LEU A 156 -9.25 14.47 -4.93
C LEU A 156 -9.84 15.19 -3.73
N THR A 157 -10.97 15.85 -3.94
CA THR A 157 -11.80 16.46 -2.90
C THR A 157 -13.10 15.67 -2.74
N ARG A 158 -13.82 15.88 -1.61
CA ARG A 158 -15.15 15.28 -1.42
C ARG A 158 -16.13 15.71 -2.49
N GLU A 159 -16.02 16.95 -2.98
CA GLU A 159 -16.86 17.50 -4.03
C GLU A 159 -16.62 16.80 -5.39
N ASP A 160 -15.35 16.50 -5.71
CA ASP A 160 -15.01 15.79 -6.95
C ASP A 160 -15.62 14.38 -7.02
N LEU A 161 -15.85 13.75 -5.86
CA LEU A 161 -16.47 12.42 -5.81
C LEU A 161 -17.99 12.48 -5.84
N LYS A 162 -18.62 13.53 -5.28
CA LYS A 162 -20.08 13.71 -5.32
C LYS A 162 -20.60 13.93 -6.74
N LYS A 163 -19.91 14.74 -7.55
CA LYS A 163 -20.28 15.04 -8.97
C LYS A 163 -20.29 13.82 -9.90
N GLN A 164 -19.94 12.65 -9.42
CA GLN A 164 -19.90 11.43 -10.21
C GLN A 164 -21.17 10.56 -10.01
N HIS A 165 -21.98 10.91 -9.01
CA HIS A 165 -23.22 10.20 -8.66
C HIS A 165 -24.48 10.98 -9.08
N GLU A 166 -24.30 12.15 -9.69
CA GLU A 166 -25.32 12.95 -10.40
C GLU A 166 -25.27 12.67 -11.91
#